data_c04cf544212ad36e0f1b5be56a703ab8
#
_entry.id   c04cf544212ad36e0f1b5be56a703ab8
#
_cell.length_a   1.000
_cell.length_b   1.000
_cell.length_c   1.000
_cell.angle_alpha   90.00
_cell.angle_beta   90.00
_cell.angle_gamma   90.00
#
_symmetry.space_group_name_H-M   'P 1'
#
loop_
_entity.id
_entity.type
_entity.pdbx_description
1 polymer ?
#
loop_
_entity_poly.entity_id
_entity_poly.type
_entity_poly.pdbx_seq_one_letter_code
_entity_poly.pdbx_strand_id
1 'polypeptide(L)'
;MILSKPDIKLETKLVGFVEGKFYIPSFQRGYRWGQDEVTRLLDDVNSNGTKNYCLQPVVVRRKEASYELIDGQQRLTTLFLIYKYMNISSSGFLDEPKFTLIYETREKSEEFLATLDRSKKEENIDYWFMCDAYETIEKWLSNKDKKSTLTNINKYFDENIKIIWYEVDENDDEIALFTRLNIGKIPLKSAELVKAMFLSRDNNSEMDREKQEEISLQWDNIEKELHNNSLWYFLTNHSNVKYQTRIDLILDLISGKPADNKEKYYTFFYFDNLNKEENLNEIWKEIQHRFLILKDWYEDHELYHKIGYLIASNTKSLQDIFVLSRRIIDGKGITKKQFKSELDVYI
;
A
#
# COMPACT_ATOMS: atom_id res chain seq x y z
N MET A 1 -11.01 43.31 2.52
CA MET A 1 -10.74 42.03 3.14
C MET A 1 -9.47 41.46 2.46
N ILE A 2 -8.34 41.63 3.09
CA ILE A 2 -7.05 41.15 2.54
C ILE A 2 -7.04 39.63 2.79
N LEU A 3 -7.18 38.84 1.73
CA LEU A 3 -6.97 37.42 1.80
C LEU A 3 -5.51 37.21 2.22
N SER A 4 -5.29 36.73 3.45
CA SER A 4 -3.98 36.30 3.90
C SER A 4 -3.49 35.23 2.93
N LYS A 5 -2.29 35.41 2.38
CA LYS A 5 -1.62 34.36 1.60
C LYS A 5 -1.53 33.12 2.47
N PRO A 6 -1.82 31.92 1.92
CA PRO A 6 -1.64 30.69 2.67
C PRO A 6 -0.18 30.62 3.16
N ASP A 7 0.01 30.30 4.43
CA ASP A 7 1.32 30.13 5.06
C ASP A 7 1.95 28.81 4.62
N ILE A 8 2.25 28.70 3.33
CA ILE A 8 2.96 27.54 2.77
C ILE A 8 4.41 27.61 3.23
N LYS A 9 4.81 26.68 4.06
CA LYS A 9 6.20 26.57 4.51
C LYS A 9 6.94 25.52 3.70
N LEU A 10 7.91 25.97 2.90
CA LEU A 10 8.81 25.11 2.16
C LEU A 10 10.23 25.32 2.68
N GLU A 11 10.82 24.29 3.28
CA GLU A 11 12.17 24.34 3.83
C GLU A 11 12.89 23.01 3.64
N THR A 12 14.18 22.97 3.88
CA THR A 12 14.93 21.71 4.00
C THR A 12 15.23 21.43 5.46
N LYS A 13 14.95 20.20 5.92
CA LYS A 13 15.30 19.73 7.26
C LYS A 13 16.29 18.60 7.18
N LEU A 14 17.30 18.59 8.05
CA LEU A 14 18.13 17.40 8.24
C LEU A 14 17.29 16.26 8.79
N VAL A 15 17.57 15.04 8.36
CA VAL A 15 16.83 13.85 8.81
C VAL A 15 16.89 13.69 10.33
N GLY A 16 18.04 13.99 10.95
CA GLY A 16 18.22 13.95 12.41
C GLY A 16 17.43 14.99 13.20
N PHE A 17 16.82 15.98 12.52
CA PHE A 17 15.96 17.01 13.13
C PHE A 17 14.49 16.86 12.73
N VAL A 18 14.12 15.74 12.14
CA VAL A 18 12.70 15.39 11.94
C VAL A 18 12.14 14.90 13.26
N GLU A 19 11.15 15.61 13.78
CA GLU A 19 10.55 15.33 15.09
C GLU A 19 9.03 15.49 15.09
N GLY A 20 8.37 14.91 16.10
CA GLY A 20 6.95 15.03 16.35
C GLY A 20 6.14 13.77 16.00
N LYS A 21 4.82 13.91 16.06
CA LYS A 21 3.88 12.80 15.77
C LYS A 21 3.33 12.95 14.36
N PHE A 22 3.48 11.91 13.55
CA PHE A 22 2.97 11.87 12.19
C PHE A 22 1.79 10.91 12.11
N TYR A 23 0.66 11.45 11.71
CA TYR A 23 -0.58 10.72 11.49
C TYR A 23 -0.74 10.41 10.01
N ILE A 24 -0.94 9.14 9.67
CA ILE A 24 -1.11 8.66 8.31
C ILE A 24 -2.58 8.33 8.10
N PRO A 25 -3.31 9.14 7.30
CA PRO A 25 -4.75 8.96 7.08
C PRO A 25 -5.10 7.65 6.38
N SER A 26 -6.35 7.21 6.57
CA SER A 26 -6.89 5.96 6.03
C SER A 26 -6.89 5.87 4.51
N PHE A 27 -7.01 6.99 3.80
CA PHE A 27 -6.97 7.02 2.35
C PHE A 27 -5.58 6.73 1.76
N GLN A 28 -4.53 6.83 2.58
CA GLN A 28 -3.20 6.42 2.14
C GLN A 28 -3.03 4.89 2.28
N ARG A 29 -2.26 4.34 1.36
CA ARG A 29 -1.86 2.93 1.48
C ARG A 29 -1.03 2.73 2.75
N GLY A 30 -1.04 1.54 3.30
CA GLY A 30 -0.09 1.15 4.34
C GLY A 30 1.35 1.10 3.84
N TYR A 31 2.27 0.68 4.70
CA TYR A 31 3.67 0.53 4.30
C TYR A 31 3.85 -0.60 3.28
N ARG A 32 4.52 -0.32 2.14
CA ARG A 32 4.62 -1.24 0.99
C ARG A 32 6.00 -1.28 0.32
N TRP A 33 6.99 -0.53 0.83
CA TRP A 33 8.33 -0.63 0.26
C TRP A 33 8.91 -2.03 0.48
N GLY A 34 9.42 -2.60 -0.61
CA GLY A 34 10.12 -3.86 -0.61
C GLY A 34 11.64 -3.68 -0.54
N GLN A 35 12.35 -4.77 -0.80
CA GLN A 35 13.80 -4.83 -0.68
C GLN A 35 14.52 -3.81 -1.60
N ASP A 36 14.01 -3.61 -2.81
CA ASP A 36 14.64 -2.72 -3.80
C ASP A 36 14.58 -1.25 -3.36
N GLU A 37 13.42 -0.77 -2.86
CA GLU A 37 13.26 0.61 -2.43
C GLU A 37 14.05 0.90 -1.16
N VAL A 38 14.04 -0.02 -0.20
CA VAL A 38 14.80 0.09 1.05
C VAL A 38 16.31 0.09 0.75
N THR A 39 16.77 -0.80 -0.12
CA THR A 39 18.19 -0.87 -0.52
C THR A 39 18.61 0.41 -1.21
N ARG A 40 17.81 0.94 -2.15
CA ARG A 40 18.10 2.21 -2.83
C ARG A 40 18.24 3.37 -1.84
N LEU A 41 17.33 3.48 -0.87
CA LEU A 41 17.43 4.55 0.14
C LEU A 41 18.72 4.43 0.96
N LEU A 42 19.10 3.21 1.38
CA LEU A 42 20.34 2.96 2.11
C LEU A 42 21.59 3.28 1.28
N ASP A 43 21.58 2.90 -0.01
CA ASP A 43 22.67 3.20 -0.94
C ASP A 43 22.77 4.70 -1.21
N ASP A 44 21.64 5.40 -1.38
CA ASP A 44 21.61 6.85 -1.54
C ASP A 44 22.21 7.57 -0.32
N VAL A 45 21.80 7.18 0.88
CA VAL A 45 22.32 7.74 2.14
C VAL A 45 23.82 7.45 2.29
N ASN A 46 24.22 6.21 2.07
CA ASN A 46 25.62 5.81 2.26
C ASN A 46 26.57 6.43 1.24
N SER A 47 26.14 6.55 -0.03
CA SER A 47 26.96 7.06 -1.13
C SER A 47 27.07 8.59 -1.13
N ASN A 48 26.04 9.28 -0.64
CA ASN A 48 25.97 10.75 -0.65
C ASN A 48 26.16 11.39 0.73
N GLY A 49 26.28 10.59 1.78
CA GLY A 49 26.26 11.08 3.16
C GLY A 49 27.41 12.03 3.55
N THR A 50 28.48 12.05 2.77
CA THR A 50 29.59 13.01 2.96
C THR A 50 29.34 14.39 2.32
N LYS A 51 28.21 14.55 1.62
CA LYS A 51 27.83 15.78 0.91
C LYS A 51 26.41 16.18 1.32
N ASN A 52 26.07 17.46 1.13
CA ASN A 52 24.68 17.87 1.23
C ASN A 52 23.83 17.13 0.20
N TYR A 53 23.02 16.23 0.65
CA TYR A 53 22.12 15.43 -0.19
C TYR A 53 20.68 15.57 0.28
N CYS A 54 19.77 15.76 -0.65
CA CYS A 54 18.36 15.95 -0.36
C CYS A 54 17.52 14.78 -0.87
N LEU A 55 16.85 14.13 0.05
CA LEU A 55 15.82 13.14 -0.27
C LEU A 55 14.57 13.82 -0.81
N GLN A 56 13.70 13.05 -1.44
CA GLN A 56 12.44 13.54 -1.96
C GLN A 56 11.55 14.19 -0.87
N PRO A 57 10.56 15.01 -1.23
CA PRO A 57 9.74 15.75 -0.28
C PRO A 57 8.96 14.87 0.69
N VAL A 58 8.77 15.42 1.89
CA VAL A 58 7.76 15.01 2.87
C VAL A 58 6.74 16.13 2.96
N VAL A 59 5.50 15.84 2.68
CA VAL A 59 4.40 16.81 2.65
C VAL A 59 3.49 16.56 3.84
N VAL A 60 3.31 17.59 4.64
CA VAL A 60 2.55 17.51 5.89
C VAL A 60 1.54 18.64 5.99
N ARG A 61 0.49 18.38 6.75
CA ARG A 61 -0.40 19.39 7.29
C ARG A 61 -0.26 19.42 8.80
N ARG A 62 -0.13 20.62 9.35
CA ARG A 62 -0.07 20.77 10.81
C ARG A 62 -1.46 20.58 11.42
N LYS A 63 -1.58 19.78 12.47
CA LYS A 63 -2.80 19.61 13.26
C LYS A 63 -2.43 19.69 14.74
N GLU A 64 -2.73 20.82 15.40
CA GLU A 64 -2.44 21.06 16.81
C GLU A 64 -0.98 20.67 17.21
N ALA A 65 -0.82 19.54 17.89
CA ALA A 65 0.47 19.01 18.35
C ALA A 65 1.04 17.88 17.46
N SER A 66 0.46 17.65 16.28
CA SER A 66 0.87 16.57 15.36
C SER A 66 0.92 17.05 13.92
N TYR A 67 1.41 16.19 13.03
CA TYR A 67 1.39 16.40 11.59
C TYR A 67 0.57 15.31 10.92
N GLU A 68 -0.36 15.70 10.08
CA GLU A 68 -0.99 14.80 9.14
C GLU A 68 -0.08 14.64 7.93
N LEU A 69 0.32 13.42 7.64
CA LEU A 69 1.24 13.11 6.56
C LEU A 69 0.48 12.95 5.24
N ILE A 70 0.69 13.88 4.30
CA ILE A 70 0.04 13.87 2.98
C ILE A 70 0.88 13.08 1.96
N ASP A 71 2.22 13.18 2.03
CA ASP A 71 3.13 12.40 1.18
C ASP A 71 4.46 12.16 1.89
N GLY A 72 5.12 11.05 1.56
CA GLY A 72 6.42 10.66 2.10
C GLY A 72 6.36 9.60 3.20
N GLN A 73 5.18 9.01 3.46
CA GLN A 73 5.00 7.99 4.50
C GLN A 73 5.94 6.79 4.36
N GLN A 74 6.12 6.26 3.14
CA GLN A 74 7.01 5.12 2.90
C GLN A 74 8.45 5.44 3.34
N ARG A 75 8.91 6.63 2.97
CA ARG A 75 10.25 7.12 3.31
C ARG A 75 10.42 7.36 4.81
N LEU A 76 9.47 8.07 5.44
CA LEU A 76 9.53 8.30 6.88
C LEU A 76 9.50 6.98 7.66
N THR A 77 8.66 6.04 7.26
CA THR A 77 8.63 4.71 7.91
C THR A 77 9.96 3.98 7.74
N THR A 78 10.56 4.02 6.55
CA THR A 78 11.88 3.39 6.35
C THR A 78 12.98 4.08 7.15
N LEU A 79 13.00 5.40 7.21
CA LEU A 79 13.95 6.15 8.06
C LEU A 79 13.75 5.79 9.54
N PHE A 80 12.51 5.67 10.00
CA PHE A 80 12.20 5.20 11.35
C PHE A 80 12.79 3.81 11.62
N LEU A 81 12.59 2.86 10.70
CA LEU A 81 13.13 1.50 10.81
C LEU A 81 14.66 1.48 10.82
N ILE A 82 15.32 2.35 10.03
CA ILE A 82 16.78 2.52 10.04
C ILE A 82 17.26 3.00 11.41
N TYR A 83 16.64 4.03 11.99
CA TYR A 83 16.95 4.50 13.34
C TYR A 83 16.76 3.40 14.39
N LYS A 84 15.65 2.68 14.36
CA LYS A 84 15.40 1.56 15.29
C LYS A 84 16.47 0.49 15.15
N TYR A 85 16.86 0.15 13.93
CA TYR A 85 17.93 -0.81 13.71
C TYR A 85 19.27 -0.31 14.24
N MET A 86 19.64 0.96 14.00
CA MET A 86 20.86 1.57 14.51
C MET A 86 20.92 1.54 16.04
N ASN A 87 19.85 1.98 16.68
CA ASN A 87 19.76 2.03 18.15
C ASN A 87 19.86 0.63 18.77
N ILE A 88 19.05 -0.33 18.31
CA ILE A 88 19.07 -1.72 18.80
C ILE A 88 20.44 -2.36 18.57
N SER A 89 21.02 -2.20 17.39
CA SER A 89 22.30 -2.79 17.02
C SER A 89 23.51 -2.19 17.75
N SER A 90 23.37 -0.97 18.25
CA SER A 90 24.39 -0.27 19.04
C SER A 90 24.15 -0.36 20.54
N SER A 91 23.15 -1.12 20.99
CA SER A 91 22.73 -1.19 22.39
C SER A 91 22.37 0.16 23.00
N GLY A 92 21.70 1.01 22.22
CA GLY A 92 21.26 2.35 22.64
C GLY A 92 22.32 3.45 22.52
N PHE A 93 23.47 3.18 21.89
CA PHE A 93 24.51 4.18 21.72
C PHE A 93 24.27 5.18 20.58
N LEU A 94 23.60 4.72 19.50
CA LEU A 94 23.19 5.56 18.38
C LEU A 94 21.76 6.06 18.58
N ASP A 95 21.41 7.15 17.89
CA ASP A 95 20.16 7.86 18.08
C ASP A 95 18.93 6.99 17.82
N GLU A 96 17.86 7.28 18.57
CA GLU A 96 16.50 6.83 18.27
C GLU A 96 15.78 7.84 17.35
N PRO A 97 14.72 7.41 16.64
CA PRO A 97 13.90 8.35 15.89
C PRO A 97 13.22 9.35 16.84
N LYS A 98 13.36 10.65 16.57
CA LYS A 98 12.72 11.74 17.34
C LYS A 98 11.26 11.96 16.93
N PHE A 99 10.70 11.08 16.13
CA PHE A 99 9.34 11.14 15.63
C PHE A 99 8.62 9.79 15.78
N THR A 100 7.29 9.83 15.83
CA THR A 100 6.44 8.63 15.84
C THR A 100 5.51 8.63 14.64
N LEU A 101 5.06 7.44 14.25
CA LEU A 101 4.17 7.20 13.12
C LEU A 101 2.92 6.47 13.60
N ILE A 102 1.76 7.03 13.31
CA ILE A 102 0.46 6.49 13.69
C ILE A 102 -0.34 6.28 12.39
N TYR A 103 -0.68 5.03 12.11
CA TYR A 103 -1.52 4.68 10.96
C TYR A 103 -2.98 4.61 11.42
N GLU A 104 -3.86 5.43 10.85
CA GLU A 104 -5.28 5.52 11.23
C GLU A 104 -5.98 4.15 11.21
N THR A 105 -5.69 3.34 10.19
CA THR A 105 -6.29 2.01 10.03
C THR A 105 -5.62 0.91 10.84
N ARG A 106 -4.69 1.27 11.73
CA ARG A 106 -3.89 0.35 12.55
C ARG A 106 -3.68 0.91 13.94
N GLU A 107 -4.66 0.74 14.81
CA GLU A 107 -4.65 1.27 16.19
C GLU A 107 -3.35 0.94 16.97
N LYS A 108 -2.73 -0.22 16.70
CA LYS A 108 -1.51 -0.67 17.38
C LYS A 108 -0.23 -0.43 16.59
N SER A 109 -0.28 0.38 15.52
CA SER A 109 0.89 0.63 14.67
C SER A 109 2.04 1.33 15.41
N GLU A 110 1.71 2.27 16.30
CA GLU A 110 2.70 2.97 17.13
C GLU A 110 3.40 1.99 18.08
N GLU A 111 2.65 1.13 18.75
CA GLU A 111 3.19 0.08 19.64
C GLU A 111 4.06 -0.92 18.86
N PHE A 112 3.59 -1.35 17.70
CA PHE A 112 4.36 -2.26 16.84
C PHE A 112 5.68 -1.62 16.39
N LEU A 113 5.67 -0.39 15.92
CA LEU A 113 6.88 0.32 15.50
C LEU A 113 7.83 0.58 16.68
N ALA A 114 7.29 0.83 17.87
CA ALA A 114 8.13 1.01 19.08
C ALA A 114 8.85 -0.28 19.46
N THR A 115 8.20 -1.43 19.38
CA THR A 115 8.75 -2.72 19.81
C THR A 115 9.41 -3.52 18.70
N LEU A 116 8.94 -3.36 17.44
CA LEU A 116 9.29 -4.18 16.26
C LEU A 116 9.22 -5.68 16.56
N ASP A 117 8.14 -6.10 17.21
CA ASP A 117 7.90 -7.51 17.52
C ASP A 117 7.63 -8.31 16.24
N ARG A 118 8.68 -8.97 15.73
CA ARG A 118 8.61 -9.75 14.48
C ARG A 118 7.68 -10.96 14.57
N SER A 119 7.29 -11.41 15.77
CA SER A 119 6.31 -12.48 15.92
C SER A 119 4.91 -12.07 15.40
N LYS A 120 4.64 -10.76 15.36
CA LYS A 120 3.42 -10.17 14.83
C LYS A 120 3.42 -9.93 13.32
N LYS A 121 4.45 -10.38 12.60
CA LYS A 121 4.60 -10.18 11.14
C LYS A 121 3.35 -10.58 10.36
N GLU A 122 2.71 -11.67 10.74
CA GLU A 122 1.52 -12.21 10.06
C GLU A 122 0.19 -11.61 10.55
N GLU A 123 0.19 -10.68 11.49
CA GLU A 123 -1.07 -10.09 12.00
C GLU A 123 -1.72 -9.19 10.96
N ASN A 124 -0.92 -8.40 10.22
CA ASN A 124 -1.42 -7.61 9.11
C ASN A 124 -0.35 -7.36 8.05
N ILE A 125 -0.80 -6.88 6.89
CA ILE A 125 0.05 -6.69 5.72
C ILE A 125 1.12 -5.60 5.93
N ASP A 126 0.85 -4.57 6.72
CA ASP A 126 1.82 -3.50 6.98
C ASP A 126 2.97 -3.99 7.85
N TYR A 127 2.66 -4.80 8.87
CA TYR A 127 3.68 -5.42 9.72
C TYR A 127 4.55 -6.38 8.93
N TRP A 128 3.95 -7.11 7.98
CA TRP A 128 4.71 -7.96 7.07
C TRP A 128 5.77 -7.17 6.30
N PHE A 129 5.37 -6.06 5.63
CA PHE A 129 6.30 -5.22 4.89
C PHE A 129 7.31 -4.48 5.78
N MET A 130 6.90 -4.02 6.95
CA MET A 130 7.82 -3.38 7.91
C MET A 130 8.88 -4.36 8.42
N CYS A 131 8.51 -5.62 8.69
CA CYS A 131 9.46 -6.67 9.05
C CYS A 131 10.40 -7.00 7.88
N ASP A 132 9.89 -7.13 6.65
CA ASP A 132 10.72 -7.38 5.47
C ASP A 132 11.71 -6.23 5.21
N ALA A 133 11.27 -4.99 5.39
CA ALA A 133 12.15 -3.82 5.31
C ALA A 133 13.24 -3.84 6.38
N TYR A 134 12.89 -4.20 7.62
CA TYR A 134 13.87 -4.33 8.70
C TYR A 134 14.88 -5.44 8.43
N GLU A 135 14.44 -6.59 7.95
CA GLU A 135 15.31 -7.69 7.52
C GLU A 135 16.20 -7.28 6.35
N THR A 136 15.71 -6.44 5.45
CA THR A 136 16.50 -5.89 4.33
C THR A 136 17.61 -4.96 4.83
N ILE A 137 17.33 -4.10 5.80
CA ILE A 137 18.35 -3.25 6.46
C ILE A 137 19.44 -4.14 7.09
N GLU A 138 19.04 -5.19 7.79
CA GLU A 138 19.94 -6.15 8.40
C GLU A 138 20.85 -6.85 7.37
N LYS A 139 20.26 -7.34 6.28
CA LYS A 139 20.99 -7.98 5.17
C LYS A 139 21.93 -7.01 4.46
N TRP A 140 21.50 -5.77 4.21
CA TRP A 140 22.32 -4.76 3.56
C TRP A 140 23.59 -4.44 4.36
N LEU A 141 23.53 -4.51 5.69
CA LEU A 141 24.64 -4.29 6.59
C LEU A 141 25.53 -5.52 6.80
N SER A 142 25.04 -6.72 6.48
CA SER A 142 25.79 -7.98 6.75
C SER A 142 27.11 -8.06 6.01
N ASN A 143 27.23 -7.41 4.86
CA ASN A 143 28.43 -7.41 4.00
C ASN A 143 29.30 -6.14 4.19
N LYS A 144 29.06 -5.36 5.24
CA LYS A 144 29.75 -4.09 5.51
C LYS A 144 30.37 -4.10 6.92
N ASP A 145 31.33 -3.21 7.17
CA ASP A 145 31.71 -2.91 8.55
C ASP A 145 30.52 -2.24 9.26
N LYS A 146 29.75 -3.07 9.94
CA LYS A 146 28.47 -2.68 10.55
C LYS A 146 28.65 -1.47 11.48
N LYS A 147 29.64 -1.50 12.37
CA LYS A 147 29.85 -0.44 13.36
C LYS A 147 30.17 0.90 12.71
N SER A 148 31.13 0.91 11.79
CA SER A 148 31.55 2.11 11.09
C SER A 148 30.40 2.65 10.20
N THR A 149 29.72 1.75 9.46
CA THR A 149 28.61 2.14 8.58
C THR A 149 27.45 2.77 9.34
N LEU A 150 27.03 2.18 10.45
CA LEU A 150 25.93 2.73 11.27
C LEU A 150 26.29 4.07 11.90
N THR A 151 27.53 4.20 12.42
CA THR A 151 28.01 5.48 12.96
C THR A 151 28.05 6.57 11.89
N ASN A 152 28.45 6.21 10.67
CA ASN A 152 28.46 7.15 9.55
C ASN A 152 27.04 7.57 9.15
N ILE A 153 26.10 6.63 9.02
CA ILE A 153 24.70 6.93 8.70
C ILE A 153 24.09 7.86 9.74
N ASN A 154 24.32 7.59 11.03
CA ASN A 154 23.84 8.46 12.11
C ASN A 154 24.37 9.89 11.93
N LYS A 155 25.68 10.03 11.75
CA LYS A 155 26.32 11.32 11.48
C LYS A 155 25.78 12.01 10.24
N TYR A 156 25.53 11.25 9.14
CA TYR A 156 25.00 11.80 7.90
C TYR A 156 23.58 12.35 8.07
N PHE A 157 22.76 11.70 8.88
CA PHE A 157 21.41 12.19 9.20
C PHE A 157 21.43 13.51 9.95
N ASP A 158 22.42 13.72 10.81
CA ASP A 158 22.57 14.96 11.58
C ASP A 158 23.22 16.10 10.81
N GLU A 159 24.07 15.81 9.81
CA GLU A 159 24.92 16.83 9.20
C GLU A 159 24.61 17.10 7.72
N ASN A 160 24.18 16.09 6.94
CA ASN A 160 24.23 16.18 5.48
C ASN A 160 22.96 15.75 4.75
N ILE A 161 22.28 14.73 5.27
CA ILE A 161 21.09 14.20 4.59
C ILE A 161 19.85 14.99 5.01
N LYS A 162 19.20 15.59 4.02
CA LYS A 162 18.04 16.47 4.20
C LYS A 162 16.81 15.86 3.53
N ILE A 163 15.64 16.28 4.01
CA ILE A 163 14.36 16.14 3.33
C ILE A 163 13.84 17.52 2.92
N ILE A 164 13.10 17.58 1.83
CA ILE A 164 12.30 18.76 1.49
C ILE A 164 11.04 18.69 2.34
N TRP A 165 10.93 19.62 3.30
CA TRP A 165 9.75 19.76 4.16
C TRP A 165 8.77 20.71 3.52
N TYR A 166 7.58 20.24 3.23
CA TYR A 166 6.50 21.03 2.65
C TYR A 166 5.29 20.98 3.55
N GLU A 167 4.98 22.07 4.23
CA GLU A 167 3.81 22.21 5.10
C GLU A 167 2.71 22.94 4.32
N VAL A 168 1.54 22.32 4.19
CA VAL A 168 0.41 22.82 3.41
C VAL A 168 -0.62 23.49 4.32
N ASP A 169 -1.47 24.34 3.73
CA ASP A 169 -2.53 25.04 4.47
C ASP A 169 -3.57 24.06 5.02
N GLU A 170 -4.19 24.43 6.15
CA GLU A 170 -5.22 23.61 6.80
C GLU A 170 -6.49 23.44 5.94
N ASN A 171 -6.75 24.36 5.02
CA ASN A 171 -7.93 24.40 4.17
C ASN A 171 -7.74 23.69 2.82
N ASP A 172 -6.56 23.19 2.51
CA ASP A 172 -6.33 22.46 1.28
C ASP A 172 -7.02 21.09 1.30
N ASP A 173 -7.68 20.71 0.21
CA ASP A 173 -8.26 19.37 0.04
C ASP A 173 -7.15 18.31 0.03
N GLU A 174 -7.16 17.46 1.05
CA GLU A 174 -6.14 16.42 1.29
C GLU A 174 -5.98 15.47 0.11
N ILE A 175 -7.11 15.04 -0.45
CA ILE A 175 -7.16 14.03 -1.51
C ILE A 175 -6.76 14.62 -2.85
N ALA A 176 -7.25 15.83 -3.16
CA ALA A 176 -6.85 16.54 -4.35
C ALA A 176 -5.35 16.88 -4.31
N LEU A 177 -4.83 17.23 -3.15
CA LEU A 177 -3.40 17.52 -2.95
C LEU A 177 -2.56 16.24 -3.08
N PHE A 178 -2.97 15.16 -2.39
CA PHE A 178 -2.32 13.85 -2.48
C PHE A 178 -2.29 13.35 -3.94
N THR A 179 -3.40 13.45 -4.64
CA THR A 179 -3.50 13.06 -6.06
C THR A 179 -2.58 13.90 -6.93
N ARG A 180 -2.57 15.23 -6.78
CA ARG A 180 -1.71 16.13 -7.55
C ARG A 180 -0.22 15.91 -7.30
N LEU A 181 0.18 15.67 -6.06
CA LEU A 181 1.57 15.41 -5.70
C LEU A 181 2.10 14.09 -6.25
N ASN A 182 1.22 13.12 -6.45
CA ASN A 182 1.58 11.81 -6.99
C ASN A 182 1.56 11.75 -8.53
N ILE A 183 0.98 12.72 -9.24
CA ILE A 183 0.92 12.75 -10.71
C ILE A 183 2.30 12.77 -11.39
N GLY A 184 3.34 13.22 -10.73
CA GLY A 184 4.71 13.30 -11.29
C GLY A 184 5.73 12.29 -10.75
N LYS A 185 5.34 11.43 -9.80
CA LYS A 185 6.22 10.45 -9.13
C LYS A 185 5.97 9.04 -9.64
N ILE A 186 6.33 8.01 -8.87
CA ILE A 186 5.89 6.65 -9.15
C ILE A 186 4.36 6.70 -9.15
N PRO A 187 3.73 6.57 -10.32
CA PRO A 187 2.32 6.86 -10.42
C PRO A 187 1.52 5.88 -9.58
N LEU A 188 0.56 6.40 -8.85
CA LEU A 188 -0.41 5.58 -8.11
C LEU A 188 -0.96 4.47 -9.02
N LYS A 189 -1.09 3.29 -8.48
CA LYS A 189 -1.75 2.17 -9.16
C LYS A 189 -3.25 2.38 -9.16
N SER A 190 -3.93 1.70 -10.07
CA SER A 190 -5.40 1.76 -10.13
C SER A 190 -6.04 1.40 -8.79
N ALA A 191 -5.52 0.38 -8.09
CA ALA A 191 -6.01 0.00 -6.76
C ALA A 191 -5.87 1.11 -5.70
N GLU A 192 -4.78 1.87 -5.74
CA GLU A 192 -4.57 2.98 -4.79
C GLU A 192 -5.53 4.13 -5.04
N LEU A 193 -5.80 4.44 -6.32
CA LEU A 193 -6.78 5.45 -6.72
C LEU A 193 -8.21 5.00 -6.40
N VAL A 194 -8.55 3.73 -6.64
CA VAL A 194 -9.85 3.15 -6.29
C VAL A 194 -10.02 3.14 -4.76
N LYS A 195 -8.99 2.78 -3.99
CA LYS A 195 -9.04 2.87 -2.52
C LYS A 195 -9.29 4.30 -2.07
N ALA A 196 -8.57 5.28 -2.62
CA ALA A 196 -8.77 6.69 -2.29
C ALA A 196 -10.20 7.17 -2.60
N MET A 197 -10.79 6.70 -3.71
CA MET A 197 -12.18 7.01 -4.06
C MET A 197 -13.17 6.50 -3.00
N PHE A 198 -13.00 5.28 -2.47
CA PHE A 198 -13.84 4.75 -1.38
C PHE A 198 -13.67 5.49 -0.06
N LEU A 199 -12.50 6.04 0.19
CA LEU A 199 -12.14 6.70 1.45
C LEU A 199 -12.21 8.23 1.35
N SER A 200 -12.65 8.79 0.22
CA SER A 200 -12.87 10.22 0.07
C SER A 200 -14.00 10.68 0.96
N ARG A 201 -13.76 11.76 1.71
CA ARG A 201 -14.75 12.37 2.57
C ARG A 201 -15.70 13.25 1.74
N ASP A 202 -16.93 12.82 1.58
CA ASP A 202 -18.01 13.78 1.40
C ASP A 202 -18.37 14.33 2.77
N ASN A 203 -18.32 15.65 2.92
CA ASN A 203 -18.15 16.43 4.15
C ASN A 203 -19.27 16.35 5.20
N ASN A 204 -20.11 15.32 5.33
CA ASN A 204 -21.37 15.50 6.06
C ASN A 204 -21.82 14.46 7.10
N SER A 205 -21.11 13.36 7.42
CA SER A 205 -21.58 12.56 8.56
C SER A 205 -20.54 11.68 9.26
N GLU A 206 -20.63 11.57 10.60
CA GLU A 206 -19.86 10.58 11.41
C GLU A 206 -20.12 9.13 10.95
N MET A 207 -21.33 8.83 10.44
CA MET A 207 -21.71 7.51 9.95
C MET A 207 -20.90 7.11 8.69
N ASP A 208 -20.43 8.07 7.89
CA ASP A 208 -19.57 7.80 6.74
C ASP A 208 -18.14 7.44 7.16
N ARG A 209 -17.71 7.91 8.32
CA ARG A 209 -16.36 7.65 8.86
C ARG A 209 -16.20 6.21 9.33
N GLU A 210 -17.14 5.67 10.08
CA GLU A 210 -17.11 4.26 10.53
C GLU A 210 -17.10 3.30 9.33
N LYS A 211 -17.89 3.60 8.29
CA LYS A 211 -17.88 2.82 7.05
C LYS A 211 -16.58 2.89 6.28
N GLN A 212 -15.95 4.05 6.23
CA GLN A 212 -14.66 4.24 5.59
C GLN A 212 -13.57 3.42 6.30
N GLU A 213 -13.56 3.44 7.64
CA GLU A 213 -12.66 2.63 8.45
C GLU A 213 -12.92 1.13 8.22
N GLU A 214 -14.19 0.71 8.19
CA GLU A 214 -14.57 -0.66 7.88
C GLU A 214 -14.07 -1.11 6.50
N ILE A 215 -14.34 -0.31 5.45
CA ILE A 215 -13.88 -0.59 4.08
C ILE A 215 -12.35 -0.69 4.04
N SER A 216 -11.65 0.23 4.71
CA SER A 216 -10.20 0.21 4.76
C SER A 216 -9.65 -1.06 5.40
N LEU A 217 -10.22 -1.50 6.53
CA LEU A 217 -9.83 -2.73 7.20
C LEU A 217 -10.13 -3.97 6.36
N GLN A 218 -11.30 -4.00 5.72
CA GLN A 218 -11.69 -5.10 4.84
C GLN A 218 -10.80 -5.16 3.59
N TRP A 219 -10.44 -4.02 3.00
CA TRP A 219 -9.47 -3.94 1.90
C TRP A 219 -8.13 -4.56 2.26
N ASP A 220 -7.61 -4.16 3.41
CA ASP A 220 -6.32 -4.66 3.87
C ASP A 220 -6.35 -6.16 4.22
N ASN A 221 -7.49 -6.68 4.68
CA ASN A 221 -7.70 -8.11 4.86
C ASN A 221 -7.69 -8.87 3.53
N ILE A 222 -8.37 -8.36 2.51
CA ILE A 222 -8.33 -8.95 1.15
C ILE A 222 -6.89 -8.98 0.64
N GLU A 223 -6.18 -7.87 0.78
CA GLU A 223 -4.80 -7.76 0.33
C GLU A 223 -3.88 -8.74 1.08
N LYS A 224 -4.06 -8.89 2.40
CA LYS A 224 -3.36 -9.87 3.23
C LYS A 224 -3.63 -11.31 2.77
N GLU A 225 -4.90 -11.68 2.55
CA GLU A 225 -5.25 -13.02 2.10
C GLU A 225 -4.67 -13.33 0.70
N LEU A 226 -4.67 -12.36 -0.20
CA LEU A 226 -4.03 -12.50 -1.52
C LEU A 226 -2.50 -12.65 -1.42
N HIS A 227 -1.87 -12.25 -0.31
CA HIS A 227 -0.45 -12.51 -0.04
C HIS A 227 -0.14 -13.97 0.31
N ASN A 228 -1.17 -14.82 0.53
CA ASN A 228 -0.97 -16.26 0.55
C ASN A 228 -0.47 -16.73 -0.82
N ASN A 229 0.75 -17.24 -0.87
CA ASN A 229 1.39 -17.63 -2.11
C ASN A 229 0.67 -18.79 -2.82
N SER A 230 0.06 -19.72 -2.06
CA SER A 230 -0.68 -20.83 -2.65
C SER A 230 -1.93 -20.34 -3.39
N LEU A 231 -2.71 -19.44 -2.77
CA LEU A 231 -3.84 -18.79 -3.41
C LEU A 231 -3.38 -17.96 -4.62
N TRP A 232 -2.32 -17.19 -4.47
CA TRP A 232 -1.80 -16.35 -5.54
C TRP A 232 -1.34 -17.13 -6.75
N TYR A 233 -0.60 -18.22 -6.55
CA TYR A 233 -0.15 -19.10 -7.64
C TYR A 233 -1.30 -19.82 -8.33
N PHE A 234 -2.32 -20.24 -7.57
CA PHE A 234 -3.53 -20.80 -8.13
C PHE A 234 -4.22 -19.80 -9.08
N LEU A 235 -4.34 -18.53 -8.70
CA LEU A 235 -5.01 -17.50 -9.50
C LEU A 235 -4.18 -17.05 -10.72
N THR A 236 -2.85 -17.01 -10.63
CA THR A 236 -2.01 -16.37 -11.64
C THR A 236 -1.16 -17.32 -12.46
N ASN A 237 -0.96 -18.56 -12.01
CA ASN A 237 -0.04 -19.55 -12.59
C ASN A 237 1.39 -19.03 -12.86
N HIS A 238 1.73 -17.83 -12.40
CA HIS A 238 3.01 -17.19 -12.65
C HIS A 238 3.59 -16.60 -11.38
N SER A 239 4.70 -17.16 -10.94
CA SER A 239 5.50 -16.60 -9.85
C SER A 239 6.04 -15.20 -10.15
N ASN A 240 6.04 -14.79 -11.43
CA ASN A 240 6.68 -13.56 -11.92
C ASN A 240 5.73 -12.39 -12.21
N VAL A 241 4.42 -12.54 -11.99
CA VAL A 241 3.49 -11.41 -12.16
C VAL A 241 3.72 -10.43 -11.02
N LYS A 242 4.44 -9.36 -11.29
CA LYS A 242 4.74 -8.29 -10.33
C LYS A 242 3.57 -7.31 -10.26
N TYR A 243 2.52 -7.69 -9.53
CA TYR A 243 1.59 -6.70 -9.02
C TYR A 243 2.20 -6.05 -7.76
N GLN A 244 2.26 -4.74 -7.69
CA GLN A 244 2.67 -4.04 -6.46
C GLN A 244 1.62 -4.19 -5.36
N THR A 245 0.33 -4.20 -5.77
CA THR A 245 -0.79 -4.53 -4.91
C THR A 245 -1.53 -5.70 -5.54
N ARG A 246 -1.70 -6.80 -4.82
CA ARG A 246 -2.31 -8.02 -5.39
C ARG A 246 -3.83 -7.87 -5.62
N ILE A 247 -4.46 -6.92 -4.95
CA ILE A 247 -5.87 -6.58 -5.15
C ILE A 247 -6.13 -6.00 -6.56
N ASP A 248 -5.12 -5.42 -7.24
CA ASP A 248 -5.24 -5.00 -8.64
C ASP A 248 -5.76 -6.12 -9.54
N LEU A 249 -5.42 -7.38 -9.25
CA LEU A 249 -5.94 -8.53 -10.00
C LEU A 249 -7.46 -8.61 -9.94
N ILE A 250 -8.06 -8.43 -8.76
CA ILE A 250 -9.52 -8.49 -8.59
C ILE A 250 -10.19 -7.33 -9.33
N LEU A 251 -9.60 -6.14 -9.20
CA LEU A 251 -10.14 -4.95 -9.86
C LEU A 251 -10.03 -5.04 -11.39
N ASP A 252 -8.94 -5.59 -11.90
CA ASP A 252 -8.76 -5.85 -13.34
C ASP A 252 -9.76 -6.89 -13.85
N LEU A 253 -10.05 -7.95 -13.08
CA LEU A 253 -11.09 -8.93 -13.42
C LEU A 253 -12.50 -8.31 -13.46
N ILE A 254 -12.83 -7.44 -12.51
CA ILE A 254 -14.14 -6.77 -12.45
C ILE A 254 -14.31 -5.80 -13.61
N SER A 255 -13.28 -4.99 -13.88
CA SER A 255 -13.30 -4.01 -14.97
C SER A 255 -13.23 -4.64 -16.36
N GLY A 256 -12.93 -5.94 -16.45
CA GLY A 256 -12.76 -6.63 -17.72
C GLY A 256 -11.56 -6.13 -18.53
N LYS A 257 -10.52 -5.64 -17.87
CA LYS A 257 -9.34 -5.09 -18.54
C LYS A 257 -8.69 -6.13 -19.46
N PRO A 258 -8.59 -5.85 -20.77
CA PRO A 258 -7.93 -6.74 -21.71
C PRO A 258 -6.44 -6.92 -21.36
N ALA A 259 -5.91 -8.13 -21.57
CA ALA A 259 -4.51 -8.45 -21.23
C ALA A 259 -3.48 -7.60 -22.01
N ASP A 260 -3.83 -7.15 -23.23
CA ASP A 260 -3.01 -6.32 -24.11
C ASP A 260 -3.25 -4.81 -23.90
N ASN A 261 -4.17 -4.43 -23.00
CA ASN A 261 -4.47 -3.03 -22.75
C ASN A 261 -3.32 -2.34 -22.04
N LYS A 262 -2.74 -1.33 -22.72
CA LYS A 262 -1.62 -0.52 -22.23
C LYS A 262 -2.06 0.73 -21.47
N GLU A 263 -3.36 1.00 -21.38
CA GLU A 263 -3.88 2.15 -20.66
C GLU A 263 -3.69 1.97 -19.15
N LYS A 264 -2.85 2.83 -18.60
CA LYS A 264 -2.36 2.71 -17.22
C LYS A 264 -3.47 2.78 -16.17
N TYR A 265 -4.49 3.58 -16.43
CA TYR A 265 -5.57 3.86 -15.49
C TYR A 265 -6.92 3.29 -15.95
N TYR A 266 -6.93 2.34 -16.89
CA TYR A 266 -8.15 1.71 -17.40
C TYR A 266 -9.08 1.27 -16.28
N THR A 267 -8.57 0.51 -15.33
CA THR A 267 -9.31 -0.02 -14.18
C THR A 267 -9.83 1.08 -13.28
N PHE A 268 -9.02 2.11 -12.99
CA PHE A 268 -9.48 3.25 -12.22
C PHE A 268 -10.62 4.00 -12.92
N PHE A 269 -10.51 4.29 -14.21
CA PHE A 269 -11.57 4.98 -14.96
C PHE A 269 -12.87 4.17 -15.03
N TYR A 270 -12.77 2.84 -15.07
CA TYR A 270 -13.96 1.99 -14.96
C TYR A 270 -14.69 2.23 -13.63
N PHE A 271 -13.99 2.19 -12.51
CA PHE A 271 -14.59 2.40 -11.19
C PHE A 271 -15.04 3.85 -10.97
N ASP A 272 -14.32 4.83 -11.48
CA ASP A 272 -14.71 6.25 -11.42
C ASP A 272 -16.01 6.51 -12.19
N ASN A 273 -16.19 5.88 -13.35
CA ASN A 273 -17.43 5.96 -14.09
C ASN A 273 -18.57 5.22 -13.38
N LEU A 274 -18.31 4.02 -12.87
CA LEU A 274 -19.28 3.25 -12.11
C LEU A 274 -19.77 4.01 -10.86
N ASN A 275 -18.88 4.72 -10.17
CA ASN A 275 -19.23 5.57 -9.02
C ASN A 275 -20.18 6.73 -9.36
N LYS A 276 -20.27 7.15 -10.62
CA LYS A 276 -21.23 8.17 -11.07
C LYS A 276 -22.64 7.60 -11.25
N GLU A 277 -22.76 6.30 -11.43
CA GLU A 277 -24.00 5.59 -11.73
C GLU A 277 -24.51 4.79 -10.52
N GLU A 278 -23.62 4.29 -9.67
CA GLU A 278 -23.90 3.41 -8.55
C GLU A 278 -23.40 3.98 -7.21
N ASN A 279 -23.96 3.47 -6.12
CA ASN A 279 -23.49 3.80 -4.77
C ASN A 279 -22.17 3.07 -4.46
N LEU A 280 -21.20 3.78 -3.89
CA LEU A 280 -19.91 3.22 -3.47
C LEU A 280 -20.01 1.95 -2.61
N ASN A 281 -21.03 1.86 -1.75
CA ASN A 281 -21.24 0.67 -0.94
C ASN A 281 -21.59 -0.57 -1.77
N GLU A 282 -22.35 -0.42 -2.86
CA GLU A 282 -22.70 -1.54 -3.74
C GLU A 282 -21.47 -1.96 -4.55
N ILE A 283 -20.69 -1.02 -5.02
CA ILE A 283 -19.41 -1.30 -5.70
C ILE A 283 -18.46 -2.06 -4.76
N TRP A 284 -18.38 -1.64 -3.48
CA TRP A 284 -17.56 -2.33 -2.48
C TRP A 284 -18.03 -3.76 -2.21
N LYS A 285 -19.34 -3.97 -2.05
CA LYS A 285 -19.92 -5.31 -1.89
C LYS A 285 -19.60 -6.22 -3.09
N GLU A 286 -19.62 -5.67 -4.30
CA GLU A 286 -19.27 -6.42 -5.50
C GLU A 286 -17.79 -6.87 -5.44
N ILE A 287 -16.86 -5.98 -5.06
CA ILE A 287 -15.43 -6.33 -4.91
C ILE A 287 -15.26 -7.45 -3.87
N GLN A 288 -15.88 -7.33 -2.71
CA GLN A 288 -15.85 -8.36 -1.67
C GLN A 288 -16.42 -9.69 -2.15
N HIS A 289 -17.57 -9.64 -2.81
CA HIS A 289 -18.23 -10.84 -3.34
C HIS A 289 -17.34 -11.56 -4.37
N ARG A 290 -16.66 -10.81 -5.23
CA ARG A 290 -15.74 -11.40 -6.22
C ARG A 290 -14.52 -12.02 -5.57
N PHE A 291 -13.97 -11.39 -4.57
CA PHE A 291 -12.90 -11.99 -3.78
C PHE A 291 -13.33 -13.32 -3.14
N LEU A 292 -14.52 -13.36 -2.53
CA LEU A 292 -15.06 -14.58 -1.92
C LEU A 292 -15.28 -15.70 -2.94
N ILE A 293 -15.71 -15.38 -4.16
CA ILE A 293 -15.81 -16.36 -5.26
C ILE A 293 -14.43 -16.94 -5.61
N LEU A 294 -13.40 -16.11 -5.76
CA LEU A 294 -12.06 -16.59 -6.06
C LEU A 294 -11.50 -17.47 -4.93
N LYS A 295 -11.80 -17.11 -3.69
CA LYS A 295 -11.44 -17.89 -2.52
C LYS A 295 -12.17 -19.23 -2.47
N ASP A 296 -13.48 -19.25 -2.76
CA ASP A 296 -14.28 -20.48 -2.86
C ASP A 296 -13.74 -21.42 -3.95
N TRP A 297 -13.26 -20.89 -5.07
CA TRP A 297 -12.62 -21.72 -6.10
C TRP A 297 -11.33 -22.38 -5.62
N TYR A 298 -10.57 -21.68 -4.79
CA TYR A 298 -9.35 -22.21 -4.20
C TYR A 298 -9.62 -23.25 -3.13
N GLU A 299 -10.66 -23.05 -2.30
CA GLU A 299 -11.03 -23.93 -1.18
C GLU A 299 -11.84 -25.15 -1.63
N ASP A 300 -12.60 -25.08 -2.72
CA ASP A 300 -13.35 -26.22 -3.28
C ASP A 300 -12.40 -27.13 -4.08
N HIS A 301 -12.17 -28.33 -3.58
CA HIS A 301 -11.23 -29.30 -4.17
C HIS A 301 -11.46 -29.57 -5.65
N GLU A 302 -12.71 -29.67 -6.10
CA GLU A 302 -13.03 -29.93 -7.49
C GLU A 302 -12.77 -28.71 -8.38
N LEU A 303 -13.19 -27.51 -7.92
CA LEU A 303 -12.92 -26.26 -8.64
C LEU A 303 -11.43 -25.94 -8.69
N TYR A 304 -10.70 -26.19 -7.60
CA TYR A 304 -9.26 -26.03 -7.57
C TYR A 304 -8.57 -26.79 -8.68
N HIS A 305 -8.90 -28.09 -8.85
CA HIS A 305 -8.29 -28.92 -9.88
C HIS A 305 -8.74 -28.53 -11.29
N LYS A 306 -10.03 -28.29 -11.52
CA LYS A 306 -10.56 -27.91 -12.83
C LYS A 306 -9.97 -26.55 -13.29
N ILE A 307 -10.07 -25.54 -12.45
CA ILE A 307 -9.60 -24.18 -12.77
C ILE A 307 -8.08 -24.16 -12.88
N GLY A 308 -7.39 -24.79 -11.93
CA GLY A 308 -5.94 -24.90 -11.97
C GLY A 308 -5.43 -25.57 -13.24
N TYR A 309 -6.07 -26.64 -13.68
CA TYR A 309 -5.75 -27.31 -14.96
C TYR A 309 -5.96 -26.39 -16.17
N LEU A 310 -7.11 -25.70 -16.24
CA LEU A 310 -7.44 -24.82 -17.36
C LEU A 310 -6.46 -23.64 -17.49
N ILE A 311 -6.06 -23.07 -16.35
CA ILE A 311 -5.08 -21.98 -16.31
C ILE A 311 -3.68 -22.51 -16.65
N ALA A 312 -3.26 -23.61 -16.05
CA ALA A 312 -1.91 -24.19 -16.26
C ALA A 312 -1.70 -24.68 -17.70
N SER A 313 -2.72 -25.23 -18.33
CA SER A 313 -2.70 -25.66 -19.74
C SER A 313 -2.84 -24.52 -20.75
N ASN A 314 -3.05 -23.27 -20.29
CA ASN A 314 -3.41 -22.12 -21.12
C ASN A 314 -4.68 -22.33 -21.98
N THR A 315 -5.57 -23.25 -21.58
CA THR A 315 -6.84 -23.47 -22.27
C THR A 315 -7.83 -22.33 -22.04
N LYS A 316 -7.82 -21.78 -20.82
CA LYS A 316 -8.61 -20.61 -20.43
C LYS A 316 -7.79 -19.68 -19.53
N SER A 317 -7.92 -18.39 -19.74
CA SER A 317 -7.40 -17.40 -18.79
C SER A 317 -8.30 -17.30 -17.54
N LEU A 318 -7.75 -16.77 -16.46
CA LEU A 318 -8.54 -16.47 -15.25
C LEU A 318 -9.72 -15.55 -15.59
N GLN A 319 -9.54 -14.58 -16.49
CA GLN A 319 -10.60 -13.67 -16.96
C GLN A 319 -11.73 -14.45 -17.68
N ASP A 320 -11.41 -15.40 -18.55
CA ASP A 320 -12.40 -16.20 -19.24
C ASP A 320 -13.24 -17.01 -18.25
N ILE A 321 -12.57 -17.64 -17.27
CA ILE A 321 -13.24 -18.43 -16.22
C ILE A 321 -14.11 -17.52 -15.34
N PHE A 322 -13.61 -16.32 -15.01
CA PHE A 322 -14.37 -15.35 -14.25
C PHE A 322 -15.62 -14.88 -14.99
N VAL A 323 -15.56 -14.64 -16.30
CA VAL A 323 -16.72 -14.32 -17.15
C VAL A 323 -17.70 -15.47 -17.18
N LEU A 324 -17.25 -16.73 -17.29
CA LEU A 324 -18.11 -17.92 -17.22
C LEU A 324 -18.89 -17.98 -15.90
N SER A 325 -18.27 -17.66 -14.79
CA SER A 325 -18.92 -17.68 -13.46
C SER A 325 -20.00 -16.60 -13.28
N ARG A 326 -20.06 -15.61 -14.18
CA ARG A 326 -21.07 -14.53 -14.17
C ARG A 326 -22.23 -14.76 -15.13
N ARG A 327 -22.28 -15.89 -15.83
CA ARG A 327 -23.35 -16.17 -16.79
C ARG A 327 -24.72 -16.19 -16.10
N ILE A 328 -25.71 -15.65 -16.81
CA ILE A 328 -27.12 -15.71 -16.43
C ILE A 328 -27.76 -16.83 -17.27
N ILE A 329 -28.34 -17.81 -16.57
CA ILE A 329 -29.09 -18.92 -17.18
C ILE A 329 -30.50 -18.80 -16.66
N ASP A 330 -31.47 -18.74 -17.59
CA ASP A 330 -32.92 -18.60 -17.28
C ASP A 330 -33.23 -17.42 -16.33
N GLY A 331 -32.55 -16.28 -16.53
CA GLY A 331 -32.73 -15.07 -15.71
C GLY A 331 -32.13 -15.13 -14.31
N LYS A 332 -31.35 -16.18 -14.00
CA LYS A 332 -30.63 -16.34 -12.71
C LYS A 332 -29.15 -16.54 -12.94
N GLY A 333 -28.36 -16.12 -11.95
CA GLY A 333 -26.92 -16.42 -11.96
C GLY A 333 -26.66 -17.92 -12.01
N ILE A 334 -25.57 -18.31 -12.68
CA ILE A 334 -25.13 -19.71 -12.78
C ILE A 334 -24.92 -20.32 -11.39
N THR A 335 -25.46 -21.49 -11.14
CA THR A 335 -25.22 -22.22 -9.89
C THR A 335 -23.81 -22.85 -9.88
N LYS A 336 -23.26 -23.10 -8.70
CA LYS A 336 -21.95 -23.76 -8.54
C LYS A 336 -21.88 -25.09 -9.29
N LYS A 337 -22.96 -25.89 -9.28
CA LYS A 337 -23.03 -27.16 -10.01
C LYS A 337 -23.00 -26.97 -11.53
N GLN A 338 -23.75 -26.00 -12.03
CA GLN A 338 -23.73 -25.66 -13.46
C GLN A 338 -22.36 -25.13 -13.88
N PHE A 339 -21.76 -24.28 -13.06
CA PHE A 339 -20.44 -23.75 -13.32
C PHE A 339 -19.39 -24.89 -13.40
N LYS A 340 -19.41 -25.86 -12.48
CA LYS A 340 -18.54 -27.04 -12.54
C LYS A 340 -18.73 -27.83 -13.85
N SER A 341 -19.98 -28.01 -14.29
CA SER A 341 -20.30 -28.70 -15.55
C SER A 341 -19.86 -27.90 -16.79
N GLU A 342 -19.94 -26.58 -16.74
CA GLU A 342 -19.42 -25.71 -17.81
C GLU A 342 -17.89 -25.83 -17.96
N LEU A 343 -17.17 -25.97 -16.86
CA LEU A 343 -15.72 -26.15 -16.89
C LEU A 343 -15.32 -27.49 -17.51
N ASP A 344 -16.14 -28.55 -17.33
CA ASP A 344 -15.89 -29.89 -17.92
C ASP A 344 -15.91 -29.89 -19.45
N VAL A 345 -16.55 -28.92 -20.09
CA VAL A 345 -16.55 -28.78 -21.55
C VAL A 345 -15.17 -28.41 -22.10
N TYR A 346 -14.28 -27.86 -21.27
CA TYR A 346 -12.97 -27.37 -21.67
C TYR A 346 -11.82 -28.25 -21.16
N ILE A 347 -12.09 -29.24 -20.32
CA ILE A 347 -11.14 -30.24 -19.81
C ILE A 347 -11.15 -31.46 -20.68
#